data_cfddfed5f9ba2708cf25ba67a07305f6
#
_entry.id   cfddfed5f9ba2708cf25ba67a07305f6
#
_cell.length_a   1.000
_cell.length_b   1.000
_cell.length_c   1.000
_cell.angle_alpha   90.00
_cell.angle_beta   90.00
_cell.angle_gamma   90.00
#
_symmetry.space_group_name_H-M   'P 1'
#
loop_
_entity.id
_entity.type
_entity.pdbx_description
1 polymer ?
#
loop_
_entity_poly.entity_id
_entity_poly.type
_entity_poly.pdbx_seq_one_letter_code
_entity_poly.pdbx_strand_id
1 'polypeptide(L)'
;MATVWEAVALAWAGLDNLFVVNTVAHREKIRVLAELARDHHVLVAVDEAANAAELSAAASAAGSELGVMLEVDTGMDRAGVDSGEDAVALAKEISALEHLRLEGITGYEGHCSLEFDEQLLVVKQRAAMDMFLRVAEGIESLGMPCPIRSAGGTVSWKLTAARPGITEIQAGTYVLMDNFHGRRVPGGFEHALTVATTVISRAPNRLIVDAGNKSVGVGGGPSLVGADLEVLRFDEEHGIFVAGPDVDLPVGSWLRLIPGYAPGTVNMYDNYYVVADGEVIDVWPVFPRGPGHNGLIAIP
;
A
#
# COMPACT_ATOMS: atom_id res chain seq x y z
N MET A 1 5.94 4.66 -2.24
CA MET A 1 6.38 3.58 -1.30
C MET A 1 5.95 3.91 0.12
N ALA A 2 5.88 2.90 1.00
CA ALA A 2 5.37 3.08 2.36
C ALA A 2 6.44 3.37 3.41
N THR A 3 7.68 3.01 3.17
CA THR A 3 8.76 3.10 4.17
C THR A 3 10.02 3.74 3.62
N VAL A 4 10.82 4.29 4.53
CA VAL A 4 12.14 4.87 4.19
C VAL A 4 13.09 3.81 3.63
N TRP A 5 13.00 2.57 4.12
CA TRP A 5 13.78 1.45 3.59
C TRP A 5 13.46 1.15 2.11
N GLU A 6 12.18 1.19 1.76
CA GLU A 6 11.76 1.05 0.36
C GLU A 6 12.31 2.21 -0.51
N ALA A 7 12.30 3.45 0.00
CA ALA A 7 12.88 4.57 -0.72
C ALA A 7 14.38 4.38 -1.01
N VAL A 8 15.16 3.96 0.01
CA VAL A 8 16.58 3.66 -0.15
C VAL A 8 16.81 2.53 -1.17
N ALA A 9 16.02 1.46 -1.08
CA ALA A 9 16.14 0.31 -1.96
C ALA A 9 15.81 0.67 -3.42
N LEU A 10 14.78 1.48 -3.63
CA LEU A 10 14.38 1.94 -4.96
C LEU A 10 15.40 2.94 -5.55
N ALA A 11 15.99 3.79 -4.71
CA ALA A 11 17.11 4.63 -5.12
C ALA A 11 18.32 3.79 -5.59
N TRP A 12 18.69 2.76 -4.85
CA TRP A 12 19.74 1.83 -5.28
C TRP A 12 19.41 1.09 -6.59
N ALA A 13 18.13 0.90 -6.87
CA ALA A 13 17.66 0.37 -8.15
C ALA A 13 17.65 1.41 -9.29
N GLY A 14 18.09 2.64 -9.04
CA GLY A 14 18.19 3.73 -10.02
C GLY A 14 16.91 4.55 -10.24
N LEU A 15 15.97 4.50 -9.30
CA LEU A 15 14.77 5.35 -9.35
C LEU A 15 15.04 6.68 -8.65
N ASP A 16 14.72 7.77 -9.33
CA ASP A 16 15.00 9.13 -8.86
C ASP A 16 13.83 9.80 -8.16
N ASN A 17 12.61 9.49 -8.55
CA ASN A 17 11.39 10.16 -8.08
C ASN A 17 10.74 9.29 -7.00
N LEU A 18 10.96 9.64 -5.73
CA LEU A 18 10.67 8.78 -4.59
C LEU A 18 9.67 9.47 -3.65
N PHE A 19 8.45 8.94 -3.55
CA PHE A 19 7.47 9.45 -2.60
C PHE A 19 7.19 8.45 -1.48
N VAL A 20 7.59 8.80 -0.24
CA VAL A 20 7.22 8.08 0.98
C VAL A 20 5.86 8.59 1.43
N VAL A 21 4.82 7.81 1.18
CA VAL A 21 3.41 8.20 1.39
C VAL A 21 2.95 8.18 2.86
N ASN A 22 3.81 7.80 3.77
CA ASN A 22 3.53 7.80 5.21
C ASN A 22 4.34 8.90 5.89
N THR A 23 3.80 9.45 6.98
CA THR A 23 4.51 10.36 7.88
C THR A 23 5.72 9.67 8.51
N VAL A 24 6.85 10.36 8.53
CA VAL A 24 8.11 9.86 9.09
C VAL A 24 8.54 10.74 10.25
N ALA A 25 8.42 10.22 11.48
CA ALA A 25 8.73 10.96 12.72
C ALA A 25 10.01 10.50 13.42
N HIS A 26 10.55 9.31 13.12
CA HIS A 26 11.78 8.83 13.76
C HIS A 26 13.01 9.56 13.23
N ARG A 27 13.80 10.20 14.09
CA ARG A 27 14.93 11.06 13.73
C ARG A 27 15.92 10.44 12.75
N GLU A 28 16.30 9.17 12.97
CA GLU A 28 17.24 8.48 12.05
C GLU A 28 16.62 8.24 10.68
N LYS A 29 15.32 7.97 10.59
CA LYS A 29 14.63 7.86 9.31
C LYS A 29 14.53 9.20 8.59
N ILE A 30 14.26 10.28 9.33
CA ILE A 30 14.28 11.65 8.80
C ILE A 30 15.67 11.99 8.26
N ARG A 31 16.74 11.67 9.01
CA ARG A 31 18.12 11.88 8.57
C ARG A 31 18.42 11.13 7.27
N VAL A 32 18.01 9.86 7.17
CA VAL A 32 18.20 9.06 5.94
C VAL A 32 17.47 9.67 4.75
N LEU A 33 16.23 10.14 4.92
CA LEU A 33 15.50 10.84 3.85
C LEU A 33 16.23 12.12 3.40
N ALA A 34 16.70 12.92 4.35
CA ALA A 34 17.43 14.15 4.05
C ALA A 34 18.77 13.87 3.32
N GLU A 35 19.48 12.82 3.69
CA GLU A 35 20.70 12.39 3.00
C GLU A 35 20.38 11.87 1.58
N LEU A 36 19.30 11.10 1.42
CA LEU A 36 18.85 10.59 0.12
C LEU A 36 18.47 11.73 -0.83
N ALA A 37 17.88 12.79 -0.30
CA ALA A 37 17.46 13.97 -1.07
C ALA A 37 18.61 14.82 -1.60
N ARG A 38 19.87 14.48 -1.33
CA ARG A 38 21.04 15.12 -2.00
C ARG A 38 21.15 14.72 -3.46
N ASP A 39 20.81 13.49 -3.76
CA ASP A 39 21.06 12.88 -5.05
C ASP A 39 19.76 12.47 -5.78
N HIS A 40 18.63 12.49 -5.07
CA HIS A 40 17.33 12.06 -5.58
C HIS A 40 16.23 13.07 -5.24
N HIS A 41 15.19 13.12 -6.07
CA HIS A 41 13.96 13.86 -5.72
C HIS A 41 13.13 13.03 -4.75
N VAL A 42 13.14 13.40 -3.47
CA VAL A 42 12.46 12.70 -2.38
C VAL A 42 11.29 13.52 -1.88
N LEU A 43 10.10 12.90 -1.86
CA LEU A 43 8.88 13.44 -1.28
C LEU A 43 8.51 12.64 -0.03
N VAL A 44 7.98 13.31 0.99
CA VAL A 44 7.47 12.70 2.22
C VAL A 44 6.13 13.32 2.63
N ALA A 45 5.21 12.51 3.14
CA ALA A 45 3.95 12.99 3.68
C ALA A 45 4.14 13.68 5.03
N VAL A 46 3.42 14.77 5.26
CA VAL A 46 3.45 15.56 6.51
C VAL A 46 2.02 16.01 6.88
N ASP A 47 1.67 15.89 8.13
CA ASP A 47 0.38 16.31 8.70
C ASP A 47 0.50 17.16 9.97
N GLU A 48 1.75 17.49 10.40
CA GLU A 48 2.01 18.26 11.61
C GLU A 48 3.19 19.23 11.42
N ALA A 49 3.04 20.46 11.92
CA ALA A 49 4.05 21.51 11.83
C ALA A 49 5.38 21.14 12.54
N ALA A 50 5.31 20.46 13.67
CA ALA A 50 6.51 20.03 14.40
C ALA A 50 7.32 19.02 13.60
N ASN A 51 6.67 18.07 12.93
CA ASN A 51 7.30 17.11 12.03
C ASN A 51 7.93 17.81 10.82
N ALA A 52 7.23 18.78 10.22
CA ALA A 52 7.77 19.58 9.13
C ALA A 52 9.05 20.32 9.56
N ALA A 53 9.07 20.91 10.77
CA ALA A 53 10.26 21.60 11.29
C ALA A 53 11.44 20.63 11.49
N GLU A 54 11.21 19.39 11.96
CA GLU A 54 12.26 18.37 12.06
C GLU A 54 12.82 17.94 10.70
N LEU A 55 11.97 17.79 9.70
CA LEU A 55 12.37 17.51 8.31
C LEU A 55 13.20 18.66 7.71
N SER A 56 12.80 19.92 7.93
CA SER A 56 13.54 21.11 7.51
C SER A 56 14.93 21.16 8.13
N ALA A 57 15.01 20.95 9.46
CA ALA A 57 16.29 20.94 10.18
C ALA A 57 17.22 19.82 9.67
N ALA A 58 16.70 18.64 9.40
CA ALA A 58 17.48 17.52 8.88
C ALA A 58 17.95 17.78 7.42
N ALA A 59 17.10 18.34 6.57
CA ALA A 59 17.46 18.70 5.22
C ALA A 59 18.54 19.79 5.19
N SER A 60 18.42 20.80 6.07
CA SER A 60 19.46 21.82 6.27
C SER A 60 20.79 21.20 6.71
N ALA A 61 20.78 20.31 7.70
CA ALA A 61 21.98 19.63 8.16
C ALA A 61 22.62 18.74 7.10
N ALA A 62 21.81 18.15 6.23
CA ALA A 62 22.26 17.33 5.11
C ALA A 62 22.73 18.15 3.89
N GLY A 63 22.42 19.45 3.83
CA GLY A 63 22.65 20.28 2.65
C GLY A 63 21.80 19.86 1.46
N SER A 64 20.54 19.43 1.71
CA SER A 64 19.57 18.98 0.73
C SER A 64 18.28 19.80 0.78
N GLU A 65 17.33 19.47 -0.08
CA GLU A 65 15.96 19.97 -0.07
C GLU A 65 15.00 18.78 -0.16
N LEU A 66 14.02 18.71 0.74
CA LEU A 66 12.98 17.69 0.72
C LEU A 66 11.69 18.23 0.09
N GLY A 67 11.10 17.46 -0.82
CA GLY A 67 9.73 17.66 -1.24
C GLY A 67 8.76 17.20 -0.16
N VAL A 68 7.69 17.95 0.05
CA VAL A 68 6.68 17.66 1.06
C VAL A 68 5.31 17.59 0.41
N MET A 69 4.57 16.55 0.76
CA MET A 69 3.17 16.37 0.43
C MET A 69 2.34 16.53 1.71
N LEU A 70 1.46 17.52 1.77
CA LEU A 70 0.54 17.68 2.88
C LEU A 70 -0.45 16.52 2.89
N GLU A 71 -0.47 15.73 3.95
CA GLU A 71 -1.43 14.63 4.11
C GLU A 71 -2.76 15.16 4.64
N VAL A 72 -3.85 14.82 3.95
CA VAL A 72 -5.22 15.21 4.28
C VAL A 72 -6.00 13.97 4.66
N ASP A 73 -6.61 13.93 5.84
CA ASP A 73 -7.55 12.86 6.18
C ASP A 73 -8.82 13.00 5.34
N THR A 74 -9.06 12.02 4.50
CA THR A 74 -10.21 11.97 3.61
C THR A 74 -11.39 11.18 4.19
N GLY A 75 -11.37 10.90 5.51
CA GLY A 75 -12.36 10.11 6.24
C GLY A 75 -11.86 8.71 6.61
N MET A 76 -10.53 8.51 6.59
CA MET A 76 -9.90 7.25 7.01
C MET A 76 -9.70 7.18 8.53
N ASP A 77 -9.72 8.32 9.23
CA ASP A 77 -9.45 8.46 10.66
C ASP A 77 -8.11 7.81 11.05
N ARG A 78 -7.04 8.12 10.27
CA ARG A 78 -5.72 7.49 10.45
C ARG A 78 -4.62 8.51 10.64
N ALA A 79 -4.17 9.13 9.59
CA ALA A 79 -3.19 10.21 9.55
C ALA A 79 -3.68 11.25 8.56
N GLY A 80 -3.16 12.46 8.65
CA GLY A 80 -3.59 13.58 7.84
C GLY A 80 -4.37 14.63 8.63
N VAL A 81 -4.46 15.82 8.09
CA VAL A 81 -5.18 16.92 8.70
C VAL A 81 -6.68 16.78 8.45
N ASP A 82 -7.49 16.85 9.50
CA ASP A 82 -8.96 16.59 9.46
C ASP A 82 -9.74 17.69 8.78
N SER A 83 -9.32 18.94 8.93
CA SER A 83 -10.09 20.08 8.41
C SER A 83 -9.38 20.76 7.24
N GLY A 84 -10.16 21.23 6.29
CA GLY A 84 -9.63 21.98 5.15
C GLY A 84 -8.97 23.31 5.56
N GLU A 85 -9.45 23.97 6.60
CA GLU A 85 -8.89 25.23 7.11
C GLU A 85 -7.53 24.97 7.79
N ASP A 86 -7.40 23.95 8.61
CA ASP A 86 -6.16 23.57 9.27
C ASP A 86 -5.13 23.07 8.26
N ALA A 87 -5.56 22.33 7.24
CA ALA A 87 -4.68 21.88 6.17
C ALA A 87 -4.09 23.07 5.39
N VAL A 88 -4.89 24.07 5.06
CA VAL A 88 -4.44 25.30 4.38
C VAL A 88 -3.51 26.12 5.29
N ALA A 89 -3.78 26.18 6.60
CA ALA A 89 -2.91 26.82 7.58
C ALA A 89 -1.55 26.14 7.67
N LEU A 90 -1.54 24.80 7.79
CA LEU A 90 -0.32 24.00 7.82
C LEU A 90 0.50 24.12 6.52
N ALA A 91 -0.16 24.14 5.35
CA ALA A 91 0.52 24.36 4.08
C ALA A 91 1.30 25.69 4.06
N LYS A 92 0.71 26.75 4.64
CA LYS A 92 1.38 28.04 4.78
C LYS A 92 2.59 27.98 5.73
N GLU A 93 2.47 27.27 6.85
CA GLU A 93 3.58 27.06 7.78
C GLU A 93 4.72 26.28 7.12
N ILE A 94 4.42 25.18 6.43
CA ILE A 94 5.39 24.36 5.68
C ILE A 94 6.11 25.22 4.63
N SER A 95 5.38 26.05 3.87
CA SER A 95 5.95 26.87 2.82
C SER A 95 6.88 27.97 3.33
N ALA A 96 6.86 28.28 4.63
CA ALA A 96 7.76 29.22 5.29
C ALA A 96 9.06 28.56 5.81
N LEU A 97 9.14 27.23 5.79
CA LEU A 97 10.31 26.49 6.26
C LEU A 97 11.36 26.39 5.14
N GLU A 98 12.61 26.73 5.48
CA GLU A 98 13.74 26.56 4.57
C GLU A 98 14.04 25.08 4.33
N HIS A 99 14.60 24.73 3.19
CA HIS A 99 14.95 23.36 2.81
C HIS A 99 13.77 22.38 2.66
N LEU A 100 12.53 22.91 2.69
CA LEU A 100 11.34 22.16 2.29
C LEU A 100 10.67 22.82 1.08
N ARG A 101 10.11 22.00 0.21
CA ARG A 101 9.29 22.44 -0.92
C ARG A 101 7.94 21.73 -0.87
N LEU A 102 6.87 22.50 -0.59
CA LEU A 102 5.51 21.98 -0.70
C LEU A 102 5.21 21.70 -2.17
N GLU A 103 5.00 20.43 -2.53
CA GLU A 103 4.75 20.01 -3.91
C GLU A 103 3.30 19.62 -4.19
N GLY A 104 2.51 19.47 -3.16
CA GLY A 104 1.10 19.14 -3.30
C GLY A 104 0.48 18.55 -2.06
N ILE A 105 -0.61 17.85 -2.27
CA ILE A 105 -1.37 17.17 -1.24
C ILE A 105 -1.47 15.67 -1.51
N THR A 106 -1.54 14.88 -0.46
CA THR A 106 -1.77 13.44 -0.49
C THR A 106 -2.94 13.07 0.41
N GLY A 107 -3.69 12.03 0.07
CA GLY A 107 -4.75 11.50 0.89
C GLY A 107 -5.16 10.11 0.43
N TYR A 108 -5.71 9.31 1.32
CA TYR A 108 -6.11 7.94 1.01
C TYR A 108 -7.51 7.64 1.55
N GLU A 109 -8.45 7.43 0.65
CA GLU A 109 -9.82 7.06 0.96
C GLU A 109 -9.99 5.54 1.22
N GLY A 110 -9.10 4.96 2.04
CA GLY A 110 -9.06 3.51 2.31
C GLY A 110 -10.33 2.97 2.97
N HIS A 111 -11.07 3.79 3.70
CA HIS A 111 -12.38 3.42 4.25
C HIS A 111 -13.40 3.04 3.17
N CYS A 112 -13.26 3.58 1.95
CA CYS A 112 -14.06 3.18 0.80
C CYS A 112 -13.80 1.71 0.40
N SER A 113 -12.59 1.18 0.65
CA SER A 113 -12.25 -0.21 0.35
C SER A 113 -12.98 -1.23 1.22
N LEU A 114 -13.65 -0.79 2.28
CA LEU A 114 -14.45 -1.65 3.16
C LEU A 114 -15.92 -1.70 2.72
N GLU A 115 -16.32 -0.84 1.78
CA GLU A 115 -17.70 -0.76 1.33
C GLU A 115 -17.99 -1.80 0.24
N PHE A 116 -19.09 -2.54 0.39
CA PHE A 116 -19.56 -3.54 -0.57
C PHE A 116 -20.75 -3.04 -1.40
N ASP A 117 -21.47 -2.03 -0.92
CA ASP A 117 -22.52 -1.38 -1.68
C ASP A 117 -21.89 -0.39 -2.65
N GLU A 118 -22.03 -0.65 -3.95
CA GLU A 118 -21.43 0.16 -5.00
C GLU A 118 -21.96 1.61 -5.01
N GLN A 119 -23.23 1.83 -4.69
CA GLN A 119 -23.79 3.18 -4.64
C GLN A 119 -23.23 3.96 -3.45
N LEU A 120 -23.11 3.30 -2.30
CA LEU A 120 -22.54 3.89 -1.11
C LEU A 120 -21.04 4.14 -1.26
N LEU A 121 -20.32 3.23 -1.93
CA LEU A 121 -18.92 3.43 -2.32
C LEU A 121 -18.74 4.73 -3.14
N VAL A 122 -19.56 4.92 -4.18
CA VAL A 122 -19.52 6.14 -5.01
C VAL A 122 -19.79 7.39 -4.19
N VAL A 123 -20.77 7.36 -3.28
CA VAL A 123 -21.09 8.51 -2.42
C VAL A 123 -19.94 8.85 -1.49
N LYS A 124 -19.39 7.87 -0.79
CA LYS A 124 -18.26 8.06 0.14
C LYS A 124 -17.01 8.56 -0.58
N GLN A 125 -16.66 7.94 -1.69
CA GLN A 125 -15.50 8.33 -2.49
C GLN A 125 -15.65 9.77 -3.02
N ARG A 126 -16.85 10.14 -3.49
CA ARG A 126 -17.10 11.50 -3.96
C ARG A 126 -16.91 12.51 -2.82
N ALA A 127 -17.49 12.24 -1.65
CA ALA A 127 -17.34 13.13 -0.50
C ALA A 127 -15.89 13.31 -0.06
N ALA A 128 -15.11 12.21 -0.04
CA ALA A 128 -13.69 12.23 0.27
C ALA A 128 -12.92 13.11 -0.73
N MET A 129 -13.13 12.92 -2.04
CA MET A 129 -12.43 13.69 -3.07
C MET A 129 -12.88 15.14 -3.15
N ASP A 130 -14.15 15.44 -2.88
CA ASP A 130 -14.63 16.83 -2.80
C ASP A 130 -13.97 17.61 -1.66
N MET A 131 -13.74 16.97 -0.52
CA MET A 131 -13.01 17.55 0.59
C MET A 131 -11.52 17.73 0.25
N PHE A 132 -10.88 16.69 -0.27
CA PHE A 132 -9.48 16.69 -0.68
C PHE A 132 -9.17 17.80 -1.71
N LEU A 133 -9.99 17.95 -2.74
CA LEU A 133 -9.81 18.96 -3.78
C LEU A 133 -10.07 20.38 -3.27
N ARG A 134 -11.01 20.59 -2.32
CA ARG A 134 -11.18 21.90 -1.67
C ARG A 134 -9.92 22.33 -0.90
N VAL A 135 -9.16 21.40 -0.32
CA VAL A 135 -7.88 21.74 0.30
C VAL A 135 -6.89 22.26 -0.74
N ALA A 136 -6.77 21.59 -1.90
CA ALA A 136 -5.93 22.05 -2.98
C ALA A 136 -6.31 23.45 -3.47
N GLU A 137 -7.61 23.70 -3.69
CA GLU A 137 -8.13 25.01 -4.08
C GLU A 137 -7.84 26.08 -3.01
N GLY A 138 -7.95 25.73 -1.73
CA GLY A 138 -7.60 26.61 -0.62
C GLY A 138 -6.12 27.03 -0.63
N ILE A 139 -5.23 26.06 -0.83
CA ILE A 139 -3.77 26.30 -0.96
C ILE A 139 -3.47 27.22 -2.17
N GLU A 140 -4.07 26.91 -3.32
CA GLU A 140 -3.88 27.70 -4.55
C GLU A 140 -4.42 29.12 -4.41
N SER A 141 -5.51 29.32 -3.66
CA SER A 141 -6.07 30.64 -3.39
C SER A 141 -5.11 31.58 -2.63
N LEU A 142 -4.15 31.02 -1.92
CA LEU A 142 -3.08 31.74 -1.24
C LEU A 142 -1.87 32.01 -2.15
N GLY A 143 -1.94 31.66 -3.44
CA GLY A 143 -0.86 31.80 -4.40
C GLY A 143 0.23 30.71 -4.30
N MET A 144 0.00 29.65 -3.53
CA MET A 144 0.90 28.50 -3.43
C MET A 144 0.51 27.46 -4.48
N PRO A 145 1.44 26.94 -5.29
CA PRO A 145 1.14 25.91 -6.27
C PRO A 145 0.84 24.57 -5.58
N CYS A 146 -0.14 23.83 -6.11
CA CYS A 146 -0.48 22.48 -5.67
C CYS A 146 -0.54 21.52 -6.88
N PRO A 147 0.59 21.28 -7.57
CA PRO A 147 0.62 20.52 -8.82
C PRO A 147 0.36 19.04 -8.63
N ILE A 148 0.76 18.45 -7.49
CA ILE A 148 0.55 17.02 -7.21
C ILE A 148 -0.65 16.89 -6.28
N ARG A 149 -1.62 16.12 -6.73
CA ARG A 149 -2.83 15.76 -5.96
C ARG A 149 -2.99 14.25 -6.05
N SER A 150 -2.34 13.59 -5.08
CA SER A 150 -2.13 12.14 -5.06
C SER A 150 -3.13 11.48 -4.14
N ALA A 151 -3.97 10.57 -4.66
CA ALA A 151 -5.01 9.88 -3.91
C ALA A 151 -5.35 8.52 -4.56
N GLY A 152 -6.32 7.81 -3.99
CA GLY A 152 -6.84 6.58 -4.57
C GLY A 152 -6.07 5.32 -4.21
N GLY A 153 -6.76 4.21 -4.34
CA GLY A 153 -6.22 2.87 -4.13
C GLY A 153 -6.78 1.87 -5.12
N THR A 154 -6.41 0.61 -4.99
CA THR A 154 -6.84 -0.45 -5.92
C THR A 154 -8.36 -0.59 -6.04
N VAL A 155 -9.13 -0.31 -5.00
CA VAL A 155 -10.60 -0.40 -5.04
C VAL A 155 -11.22 0.84 -5.69
N SER A 156 -10.75 2.02 -5.34
CA SER A 156 -11.35 3.31 -5.76
C SER A 156 -10.77 3.87 -7.07
N TRP A 157 -9.75 3.26 -7.65
CA TRP A 157 -8.94 3.84 -8.71
C TRP A 157 -9.73 4.45 -9.88
N LYS A 158 -10.79 3.77 -10.35
CA LYS A 158 -11.62 4.28 -11.47
C LYS A 158 -12.35 5.56 -11.11
N LEU A 159 -12.92 5.60 -9.90
CA LEU A 159 -13.68 6.75 -9.41
C LEU A 159 -12.74 7.94 -9.14
N THR A 160 -11.60 7.66 -8.51
CA THR A 160 -10.61 8.69 -8.17
C THR A 160 -9.93 9.23 -9.42
N ALA A 161 -9.49 8.39 -10.35
CA ALA A 161 -8.88 8.81 -11.61
C ALA A 161 -9.83 9.60 -12.54
N ALA A 162 -11.14 9.37 -12.44
CA ALA A 162 -12.13 10.11 -13.19
C ALA A 162 -12.42 11.51 -12.62
N ARG A 163 -11.90 11.85 -11.43
CA ARG A 163 -12.12 13.17 -10.82
C ARG A 163 -11.18 14.21 -11.43
N PRO A 164 -11.72 15.28 -12.08
CA PRO A 164 -10.91 16.39 -12.51
C PRO A 164 -10.15 17.01 -11.34
N GLY A 165 -8.87 17.22 -11.52
CA GLY A 165 -8.00 17.78 -10.49
C GLY A 165 -7.15 16.74 -9.74
N ILE A 166 -7.45 15.47 -9.77
CA ILE A 166 -6.53 14.40 -9.32
C ILE A 166 -5.44 14.22 -10.38
N THR A 167 -4.20 14.16 -9.96
CA THR A 167 -3.04 14.06 -10.86
C THR A 167 -2.28 12.74 -10.73
N GLU A 168 -2.47 12.03 -9.62
CA GLU A 168 -1.77 10.78 -9.32
C GLU A 168 -2.65 9.79 -8.56
N ILE A 169 -2.51 8.49 -8.87
CA ILE A 169 -3.20 7.39 -8.20
C ILE A 169 -2.19 6.52 -7.45
N GLN A 170 -2.48 6.22 -6.17
CA GLN A 170 -1.61 5.44 -5.28
C GLN A 170 -1.96 3.93 -5.25
N ALA A 171 -2.59 3.39 -6.28
CA ALA A 171 -2.93 1.97 -6.33
C ALA A 171 -1.65 1.10 -6.37
N GLY A 172 -1.58 0.09 -5.51
CA GLY A 172 -0.42 -0.81 -5.41
C GLY A 172 -0.79 -2.29 -5.57
N THR A 173 -1.80 -2.76 -4.84
CA THR A 173 -2.18 -4.19 -4.80
C THR A 173 -2.63 -4.75 -6.15
N TYR A 174 -3.12 -3.91 -7.07
CA TYR A 174 -3.59 -4.33 -8.40
C TYR A 174 -2.54 -5.11 -9.21
N VAL A 175 -1.26 -4.91 -8.95
CA VAL A 175 -0.14 -5.59 -9.63
C VAL A 175 -0.15 -7.10 -9.39
N LEU A 176 -0.52 -7.52 -8.18
CA LEU A 176 -0.53 -8.92 -7.74
C LEU A 176 -1.94 -9.46 -7.57
N MET A 177 -2.84 -8.60 -7.12
CA MET A 177 -4.20 -8.89 -6.66
C MET A 177 -4.28 -9.92 -5.53
N ASP A 178 -5.43 -9.91 -4.88
CA ASP A 178 -5.81 -10.83 -3.82
C ASP A 178 -7.35 -10.89 -3.70
N ASN A 179 -7.85 -11.79 -2.86
CA ASN A 179 -9.29 -11.95 -2.68
C ASN A 179 -9.94 -10.76 -1.94
N PHE A 180 -9.19 -10.05 -1.08
CA PHE A 180 -9.73 -8.87 -0.40
C PHE A 180 -10.11 -7.77 -1.38
N HIS A 181 -9.22 -7.42 -2.30
CA HIS A 181 -9.45 -6.41 -3.32
C HIS A 181 -10.30 -6.94 -4.48
N GLY A 182 -10.07 -8.18 -4.93
CA GLY A 182 -10.76 -8.79 -6.07
C GLY A 182 -12.29 -8.88 -5.89
N ARG A 183 -12.76 -9.09 -4.67
CA ARG A 183 -14.21 -9.10 -4.37
C ARG A 183 -14.86 -7.71 -4.50
N ARG A 184 -14.07 -6.64 -4.43
CA ARG A 184 -14.53 -5.24 -4.51
C ARG A 184 -14.37 -4.62 -5.89
N VAL A 185 -13.51 -5.21 -6.72
CA VAL A 185 -13.32 -4.82 -8.13
C VAL A 185 -13.41 -6.05 -9.03
N PRO A 186 -14.58 -6.74 -9.06
CA PRO A 186 -14.72 -7.98 -9.80
C PRO A 186 -14.41 -7.75 -11.29
N GLY A 187 -13.50 -8.60 -11.84
CA GLY A 187 -13.05 -8.48 -13.23
C GLY A 187 -12.20 -7.25 -13.55
N GLY A 188 -11.80 -6.47 -12.54
CA GLY A 188 -10.97 -5.28 -12.73
C GLY A 188 -9.51 -5.60 -13.02
N PHE A 189 -8.99 -6.67 -12.41
CA PHE A 189 -7.59 -7.10 -12.52
C PHE A 189 -7.50 -8.62 -12.34
N GLU A 190 -6.48 -9.23 -12.91
CA GLU A 190 -6.19 -10.65 -12.78
C GLU A 190 -5.34 -10.93 -11.53
N HIS A 191 -5.48 -12.13 -10.94
CA HIS A 191 -4.63 -12.58 -9.87
C HIS A 191 -3.31 -13.09 -10.43
N ALA A 192 -2.21 -12.37 -10.16
CA ALA A 192 -0.87 -12.77 -10.56
C ALA A 192 -0.12 -13.53 -9.45
N LEU A 193 -0.48 -13.32 -8.16
CA LEU A 193 0.16 -13.95 -7.02
C LEU A 193 -0.63 -15.18 -6.57
N THR A 194 0.07 -16.30 -6.43
CA THR A 194 -0.45 -17.51 -5.77
C THR A 194 0.60 -18.11 -4.84
N VAL A 195 0.14 -18.86 -3.84
CA VAL A 195 0.98 -19.67 -2.96
C VAL A 195 0.80 -21.14 -3.33
N ALA A 196 1.91 -21.82 -3.64
CA ALA A 196 1.92 -23.25 -3.89
C ALA A 196 1.66 -24.02 -2.59
N THR A 197 0.85 -25.07 -2.64
CA THR A 197 0.49 -25.87 -1.48
C THR A 197 0.14 -27.30 -1.89
N THR A 198 0.22 -28.23 -0.94
CA THR A 198 -0.04 -29.64 -1.16
C THR A 198 -1.18 -30.11 -0.25
N VAL A 199 -2.04 -30.97 -0.76
CA VAL A 199 -3.02 -31.68 0.06
C VAL A 199 -2.30 -32.70 0.94
N ILE A 200 -2.30 -32.47 2.25
CA ILE A 200 -1.62 -33.33 3.22
C ILE A 200 -2.54 -34.28 3.98
N SER A 201 -3.83 -33.97 3.99
CA SER A 201 -4.80 -34.82 4.67
C SER A 201 -6.21 -34.71 4.08
N ARG A 202 -6.95 -35.81 4.11
CA ARG A 202 -8.35 -35.89 3.67
C ARG A 202 -9.19 -36.56 4.73
N ALA A 203 -10.39 -36.02 4.93
CA ALA A 203 -11.47 -36.66 5.70
C ALA A 203 -12.76 -36.62 4.86
N PRO A 204 -13.84 -37.33 5.22
CA PRO A 204 -15.06 -37.41 4.41
C PRO A 204 -15.67 -36.04 4.02
N ASN A 205 -15.46 -35.02 4.84
CA ASN A 205 -16.06 -33.70 4.68
C ASN A 205 -15.05 -32.54 4.65
N ARG A 206 -13.73 -32.81 4.58
CA ARG A 206 -12.70 -31.78 4.59
C ARG A 206 -11.42 -32.16 3.84
N LEU A 207 -10.75 -31.17 3.35
CA LEU A 207 -9.44 -31.19 2.74
C LEU A 207 -8.51 -30.29 3.53
N ILE A 208 -7.28 -30.73 3.77
CA ILE A 208 -6.27 -29.99 4.53
C ILE A 208 -5.03 -29.85 3.66
N VAL A 209 -4.54 -28.61 3.57
CA VAL A 209 -3.31 -28.26 2.85
C VAL A 209 -2.22 -27.79 3.82
N ASP A 210 -0.94 -27.87 3.40
CA ASP A 210 0.24 -27.47 4.17
C ASP A 210 0.53 -25.97 4.18
N ALA A 211 -0.35 -25.12 3.64
CA ALA A 211 -0.26 -23.67 3.74
C ALA A 211 -1.22 -23.13 4.80
N GLY A 212 -0.71 -22.44 5.80
CA GLY A 212 -1.43 -21.78 6.89
C GLY A 212 -1.11 -20.30 7.01
N ASN A 213 -1.42 -19.71 8.17
CA ASN A 213 -1.22 -18.28 8.47
C ASN A 213 0.23 -17.81 8.30
N LYS A 214 1.21 -18.73 8.40
CA LYS A 214 2.63 -18.41 8.23
C LYS A 214 3.09 -18.44 6.77
N SER A 215 2.23 -18.82 5.85
CA SER A 215 2.54 -18.89 4.42
C SER A 215 1.58 -18.12 3.54
N VAL A 216 0.41 -17.73 4.03
CA VAL A 216 -0.56 -16.97 3.26
C VAL A 216 -1.30 -15.94 4.10
N GLY A 217 -1.43 -14.71 3.62
CA GLY A 217 -2.26 -13.68 4.23
C GLY A 217 -3.74 -14.05 4.16
N VAL A 218 -4.38 -14.19 5.31
CA VAL A 218 -5.76 -14.72 5.41
C VAL A 218 -6.86 -13.67 5.40
N GLY A 219 -6.51 -12.39 5.56
CA GLY A 219 -7.49 -11.29 5.48
C GLY A 219 -8.20 -11.30 4.13
N GLY A 220 -9.55 -11.35 4.13
CA GLY A 220 -10.31 -11.51 2.88
C GLY A 220 -10.57 -12.96 2.46
N GLY A 221 -9.97 -13.96 3.14
CA GLY A 221 -10.15 -15.39 2.91
C GLY A 221 -9.40 -15.87 1.66
N PRO A 222 -8.33 -16.68 1.80
CA PRO A 222 -7.69 -17.32 0.66
C PRO A 222 -8.66 -18.25 -0.08
N SER A 223 -8.41 -18.53 -1.36
CA SER A 223 -9.18 -19.49 -2.15
C SER A 223 -8.28 -20.37 -3.01
N LEU A 224 -8.74 -21.57 -3.35
CA LEU A 224 -8.02 -22.46 -4.26
C LEU A 224 -8.25 -22.04 -5.71
N VAL A 225 -7.18 -22.07 -6.50
CA VAL A 225 -7.29 -21.89 -7.96
C VAL A 225 -7.95 -23.12 -8.57
N GLY A 226 -9.04 -22.92 -9.30
CA GLY A 226 -9.73 -24.00 -10.03
C GLY A 226 -10.63 -24.90 -9.18
N ALA A 227 -10.80 -24.59 -7.87
CA ALA A 227 -11.71 -25.31 -7.00
C ALA A 227 -12.45 -24.32 -6.07
N ASP A 228 -13.76 -24.26 -6.19
CA ASP A 228 -14.61 -23.42 -5.33
C ASP A 228 -14.97 -24.20 -4.05
N LEU A 229 -14.03 -24.20 -3.10
CA LEU A 229 -14.20 -24.84 -1.80
C LEU A 229 -14.32 -23.79 -0.71
N GLU A 230 -15.29 -23.97 0.18
CA GLU A 230 -15.46 -23.14 1.35
C GLU A 230 -14.26 -23.28 2.29
N VAL A 231 -13.71 -22.16 2.71
CA VAL A 231 -12.66 -22.12 3.76
C VAL A 231 -13.33 -22.32 5.12
N LEU A 232 -12.92 -23.36 5.82
CA LEU A 232 -13.35 -23.57 7.22
C LEU A 232 -12.52 -22.70 8.17
N ARG A 233 -11.18 -22.77 8.06
CA ARG A 233 -10.23 -21.91 8.80
C ARG A 233 -8.81 -22.09 8.28
N PHE A 234 -7.92 -21.20 8.73
CA PHE A 234 -6.46 -21.33 8.60
C PHE A 234 -5.85 -21.38 10.02
N ASP A 235 -5.08 -22.41 10.29
CA ASP A 235 -4.19 -22.51 11.45
C ASP A 235 -2.78 -22.06 11.04
N GLU A 236 -1.74 -22.21 11.88
CA GLU A 236 -0.40 -21.73 11.58
C GLU A 236 0.17 -22.32 10.28
N GLU A 237 0.08 -23.65 10.15
CA GLU A 237 0.67 -24.44 9.04
C GLU A 237 -0.40 -25.14 8.19
N HIS A 238 -1.68 -24.92 8.43
CA HIS A 238 -2.75 -25.66 7.78
C HIS A 238 -3.87 -24.75 7.26
N GLY A 239 -4.22 -24.91 5.98
CA GLY A 239 -5.47 -24.45 5.42
C GLY A 239 -6.49 -25.58 5.39
N ILE A 240 -7.68 -25.35 5.94
CA ILE A 240 -8.73 -26.36 6.07
C ILE A 240 -9.95 -25.92 5.27
N PHE A 241 -10.35 -26.76 4.33
CA PHE A 241 -11.46 -26.51 3.43
C PHE A 241 -12.57 -27.54 3.61
N VAL A 242 -13.80 -27.13 3.43
CA VAL A 242 -14.95 -28.05 3.32
C VAL A 242 -14.87 -28.75 1.97
N ALA A 243 -14.79 -30.07 1.97
CA ALA A 243 -14.69 -30.84 0.75
C ALA A 243 -15.42 -32.18 0.91
N GLY A 244 -16.47 -32.41 0.12
CA GLY A 244 -17.22 -33.65 0.07
C GLY A 244 -16.48 -34.80 -0.63
N PRO A 245 -17.07 -35.98 -0.67
CA PRO A 245 -16.49 -37.16 -1.32
C PRO A 245 -16.28 -37.00 -2.82
N ASP A 246 -17.07 -36.14 -3.46
CA ASP A 246 -17.02 -35.87 -4.91
C ASP A 246 -15.86 -34.98 -5.34
N VAL A 247 -15.12 -34.39 -4.39
CA VAL A 247 -13.93 -33.58 -4.65
C VAL A 247 -12.74 -34.48 -4.88
N ASP A 248 -12.32 -34.65 -6.13
CA ASP A 248 -11.19 -35.50 -6.54
C ASP A 248 -9.85 -34.73 -6.39
N LEU A 249 -9.44 -34.54 -5.13
CA LEU A 249 -8.16 -33.96 -4.74
C LEU A 249 -7.51 -34.85 -3.68
N PRO A 250 -6.82 -35.94 -4.07
CA PRO A 250 -6.18 -36.87 -3.15
C PRO A 250 -4.99 -36.25 -2.42
N VAL A 251 -4.56 -36.87 -1.33
CA VAL A 251 -3.32 -36.53 -0.62
C VAL A 251 -2.15 -36.58 -1.60
N GLY A 252 -1.30 -35.54 -1.58
CA GLY A 252 -0.21 -35.34 -2.52
C GLY A 252 -0.59 -34.48 -3.73
N SER A 253 -1.87 -34.10 -3.92
CA SER A 253 -2.24 -33.15 -4.98
C SER A 253 -1.59 -31.80 -4.74
N TRP A 254 -0.94 -31.27 -5.79
CA TRP A 254 -0.37 -29.94 -5.77
C TRP A 254 -1.40 -28.90 -6.20
N LEU A 255 -1.55 -27.84 -5.43
CA LEU A 255 -2.55 -26.81 -5.61
C LEU A 255 -1.94 -25.42 -5.53
N ARG A 256 -2.70 -24.40 -5.92
CA ARG A 256 -2.34 -22.99 -5.73
C ARG A 256 -3.44 -22.28 -4.95
N LEU A 257 -3.03 -21.46 -3.99
CA LEU A 257 -3.90 -20.56 -3.23
C LEU A 257 -3.78 -19.14 -3.74
N ILE A 258 -4.91 -18.51 -4.04
CA ILE A 258 -4.97 -17.04 -4.15
C ILE A 258 -4.96 -16.50 -2.73
N PRO A 259 -4.04 -15.59 -2.37
CA PRO A 259 -4.00 -15.01 -1.02
C PRO A 259 -5.29 -14.27 -0.67
N GLY A 260 -5.67 -14.32 0.58
CA GLY A 260 -6.68 -13.43 1.12
C GLY A 260 -6.20 -11.97 1.15
N TYR A 261 -4.88 -11.75 1.37
CA TYR A 261 -4.25 -10.44 1.41
C TYR A 261 -2.82 -10.50 0.86
N ALA A 262 -2.59 -9.95 -0.32
CA ALA A 262 -1.31 -10.03 -1.02
C ALA A 262 -0.15 -9.33 -0.30
N PRO A 263 -0.26 -8.09 0.23
CA PRO A 263 0.87 -7.43 0.88
C PRO A 263 1.43 -8.21 2.07
N GLY A 264 0.56 -8.80 2.90
CA GLY A 264 0.98 -9.66 4.01
C GLY A 264 1.65 -10.95 3.53
N THR A 265 1.16 -11.55 2.45
CA THR A 265 1.73 -12.77 1.86
C THR A 265 3.13 -12.51 1.32
N VAL A 266 3.29 -11.47 0.51
CA VAL A 266 4.59 -11.09 -0.07
C VAL A 266 5.65 -10.90 1.00
N ASN A 267 5.28 -10.24 2.10
CA ASN A 267 6.21 -9.96 3.20
C ASN A 267 6.73 -11.22 3.93
N MET A 268 6.12 -12.40 3.73
CA MET A 268 6.56 -13.68 4.32
C MET A 268 7.64 -14.39 3.48
N TYR A 269 7.87 -13.99 2.23
CA TYR A 269 8.72 -14.72 1.29
C TYR A 269 9.96 -13.93 0.88
N ASP A 270 11.06 -14.65 0.60
CA ASP A 270 12.29 -14.06 0.09
C ASP A 270 12.28 -13.87 -1.43
N ASN A 271 11.52 -14.72 -2.15
CA ASN A 271 11.54 -14.77 -3.61
C ASN A 271 10.14 -14.98 -4.20
N TYR A 272 9.95 -14.44 -5.41
CA TYR A 272 8.93 -14.87 -6.33
C TYR A 272 9.49 -15.93 -7.29
N TYR A 273 8.77 -16.99 -7.53
CA TYR A 273 9.00 -17.92 -8.61
C TYR A 273 8.10 -17.52 -9.76
N VAL A 274 8.70 -17.02 -10.83
CA VAL A 274 7.98 -16.58 -12.04
C VAL A 274 7.59 -17.78 -12.86
N VAL A 275 6.27 -17.96 -13.10
CA VAL A 275 5.75 -19.13 -13.78
C VAL A 275 5.12 -18.73 -15.11
N ALA A 276 5.49 -19.39 -16.20
CA ALA A 276 4.80 -19.30 -17.48
C ALA A 276 4.60 -20.73 -18.02
N ASP A 277 3.44 -20.99 -18.60
CA ASP A 277 3.06 -22.30 -19.18
C ASP A 277 3.26 -23.49 -18.22
N GLY A 278 3.13 -23.26 -16.91
CA GLY A 278 3.30 -24.28 -15.88
C GLY A 278 4.75 -24.55 -15.43
N GLU A 279 5.72 -23.86 -15.99
CA GLU A 279 7.14 -23.99 -15.66
C GLU A 279 7.66 -22.74 -14.96
N VAL A 280 8.60 -22.91 -14.01
CA VAL A 280 9.34 -21.80 -13.41
C VAL A 280 10.36 -21.31 -14.41
N ILE A 281 10.20 -20.09 -14.89
CA ILE A 281 11.08 -19.47 -15.90
C ILE A 281 12.09 -18.49 -15.30
N ASP A 282 11.86 -18.00 -14.06
CA ASP A 282 12.74 -17.06 -13.38
C ASP A 282 12.49 -17.06 -11.88
N VAL A 283 13.40 -16.46 -11.10
CA VAL A 283 13.28 -16.26 -9.65
C VAL A 283 13.66 -14.81 -9.33
N TRP A 284 12.70 -14.05 -8.83
CA TRP A 284 12.92 -12.65 -8.46
C TRP A 284 12.96 -12.50 -6.94
N PRO A 285 13.94 -11.77 -6.39
CA PRO A 285 13.92 -11.47 -4.96
C PRO A 285 12.76 -10.57 -4.61
N VAL A 286 12.13 -10.80 -3.45
CA VAL A 286 11.20 -9.86 -2.83
C VAL A 286 12.01 -8.78 -2.13
N PHE A 287 12.15 -7.62 -2.77
CA PHE A 287 12.98 -6.55 -2.25
C PHE A 287 12.37 -5.17 -2.55
N PRO A 288 12.32 -4.26 -1.57
CA PRO A 288 12.59 -4.50 -0.14
C PRO A 288 11.40 -5.17 0.55
N ARG A 289 11.65 -5.84 1.67
CA ARG A 289 10.60 -6.43 2.53
C ARG A 289 10.95 -6.33 4.01
N GLY A 290 10.00 -6.69 4.87
CA GLY A 290 10.17 -6.72 6.33
C GLY A 290 9.63 -5.47 7.02
N PRO A 291 9.90 -5.30 8.31
CA PRO A 291 9.24 -4.31 9.18
C PRO A 291 9.68 -2.84 8.94
N GLY A 292 10.31 -2.53 7.84
CA GLY A 292 10.58 -1.16 7.42
C GLY A 292 11.76 -0.45 8.11
N HIS A 293 12.60 -1.18 8.83
CA HIS A 293 13.81 -0.60 9.45
C HIS A 293 15.11 -1.35 9.12
N ASN A 294 15.09 -2.56 8.69
CA ASN A 294 16.18 -3.41 8.13
C ASN A 294 17.63 -2.90 8.28
N GLY A 295 18.03 -2.49 9.49
CA GLY A 295 19.38 -1.98 9.77
C GLY A 295 19.62 -0.51 9.43
N LEU A 296 18.63 0.25 8.93
CA LEU A 296 18.72 1.70 8.79
C LEU A 296 18.81 2.43 10.13
N ILE A 297 18.36 1.76 11.19
CA ILE A 297 18.46 2.25 12.56
C ILE A 297 19.46 1.37 13.27
N ALA A 298 20.57 1.95 13.70
CA ALA A 298 21.41 1.31 14.70
C ALA A 298 20.56 1.20 15.97
N ILE A 299 20.31 -0.03 16.41
CA ILE A 299 19.69 -0.24 17.73
C ILE A 299 20.76 0.19 18.75
N PRO A 300 20.47 1.14 19.66
CA PRO A 300 21.41 1.57 20.66
C PRO A 300 21.81 0.46 21.62
#